data_38783fe4ff290662b04eec799f22f750
#
_entry.id   38783fe4ff290662b04eec799f22f750
#
_cell.length_a   1.000
_cell.length_b   1.000
_cell.length_c   1.000
_cell.angle_alpha   90.00
_cell.angle_beta   90.00
_cell.angle_gamma   90.00
#
_symmetry.space_group_name_H-M   'P 1'
#
loop_
_entity.id
_entity.type
_entity.pdbx_description
1 polymer ?
#
loop_
_entity_poly.entity_id
_entity_poly.type
_entity_poly.pdbx_seq_one_letter_code
_entity_poly.pdbx_strand_id
1 'polypeptide(L)'
;MPLFALLGGIALAGLYLPWLDRAPSVMRSLLKTLPVAVFALGSLIAGAPLLAAALAASALGDLALSRDGERAFLAGMGAFALGHLLYIANILQLSGNANPFFFEWAAIPFLLLAASTEIWLRPHTGALLWPVRLYVVIITAMGVLALSEPDAPLIALGAASFVLSDLLLAIFIFRLAEDHPARKSVSLAVWITYITAQALLAEGLLTQVSPG
;
A
#
# COMPACT_ATOMS: atom_id res chain seq x y z
N MET A 1 -2.80 15.81 -6.46
CA MET A 1 -3.15 16.50 -5.18
C MET A 1 -2.48 17.87 -5.11
N PRO A 2 -2.87 18.77 -4.15
CA PRO A 2 -2.14 20.02 -3.99
C PRO A 2 -0.64 19.80 -3.78
N LEU A 3 0.19 20.58 -4.46
CA LEU A 3 1.66 20.40 -4.46
C LEU A 3 2.25 20.42 -3.04
N PHE A 4 1.70 21.24 -2.14
CA PHE A 4 2.16 21.29 -0.74
C PHE A 4 1.93 19.97 0.01
N ALA A 5 0.84 19.25 -0.30
CA ALA A 5 0.55 17.96 0.32
C ALA A 5 1.48 16.87 -0.22
N LEU A 6 1.74 16.85 -1.53
CA LEU A 6 2.69 15.93 -2.14
C LEU A 6 4.10 16.14 -1.58
N LEU A 7 4.62 17.35 -1.67
CA LEU A 7 5.98 17.67 -1.19
C LEU A 7 6.11 17.52 0.33
N GLY A 8 5.08 17.95 1.09
CA GLY A 8 5.04 17.80 2.55
C GLY A 8 5.05 16.35 2.99
N GLY A 9 4.23 15.50 2.35
CA GLY A 9 4.22 14.05 2.64
C GLY A 9 5.53 13.38 2.30
N ILE A 10 6.14 13.69 1.14
CA ILE A 10 7.46 13.16 0.75
C ILE A 10 8.55 13.62 1.74
N ALA A 11 8.55 14.88 2.14
CA ALA A 11 9.51 15.40 3.11
C ALA A 11 9.38 14.69 4.47
N LEU A 12 8.14 14.51 4.96
CA LEU A 12 7.87 13.75 6.18
C LEU A 12 8.30 12.28 6.07
N ALA A 13 8.10 11.66 4.89
CA ALA A 13 8.59 10.31 4.63
C ALA A 13 10.11 10.22 4.71
N GLY A 14 10.82 11.24 4.23
CA GLY A 14 12.28 11.36 4.39
C GLY A 14 12.70 11.47 5.86
N LEU A 15 11.96 12.23 6.68
CA LEU A 15 12.23 12.37 8.12
C LEU A 15 12.02 11.06 8.90
N TYR A 16 11.25 10.11 8.38
CA TYR A 16 11.09 8.79 8.99
C TYR A 16 12.29 7.86 8.78
N LEU A 17 13.12 8.06 7.76
CA LEU A 17 14.23 7.16 7.42
C LEU A 17 15.14 6.81 8.60
N PRO A 18 15.57 7.74 9.47
CA PRO A 18 16.39 7.42 10.64
C PRO A 18 15.65 6.61 11.72
N TRP A 19 14.33 6.44 11.57
CA TRP A 19 13.46 5.78 12.55
C TRP A 19 13.01 4.38 12.11
N LEU A 20 13.37 3.94 10.90
CA LEU A 20 12.94 2.65 10.33
C LEU A 20 13.18 1.46 11.27
N ASP A 21 14.40 1.36 11.83
CA ASP A 21 14.84 0.24 12.65
C ASP A 21 14.83 0.56 14.15
N ARG A 22 14.23 1.68 14.58
CA ARG A 22 14.14 2.04 15.99
C ARG A 22 13.00 1.32 16.68
N ALA A 23 13.15 1.11 17.99
CA ALA A 23 12.08 0.58 18.83
C ALA A 23 10.81 1.43 18.75
N PRO A 24 9.62 0.83 18.96
CA PRO A 24 8.35 1.56 19.01
C PRO A 24 8.39 2.74 19.96
N SER A 25 7.94 3.89 19.48
CA SER A 25 7.83 5.13 20.24
C SER A 25 6.75 6.03 19.61
N VAL A 26 6.28 7.01 20.36
CA VAL A 26 5.30 7.98 19.85
C VAL A 26 5.85 8.72 18.63
N MET A 27 7.13 9.14 18.68
CA MET A 27 7.77 9.85 17.58
C MET A 27 7.87 8.96 16.32
N ARG A 28 8.28 7.69 16.48
CA ARG A 28 8.32 6.73 15.37
C ARG A 28 6.94 6.54 14.74
N SER A 29 5.90 6.41 15.58
CA SER A 29 4.52 6.25 15.10
C SER A 29 4.05 7.49 14.34
N LEU A 30 4.29 8.68 14.87
CA LEU A 30 3.92 9.93 14.20
C LEU A 30 4.62 10.07 12.84
N LEU A 31 5.95 9.92 12.81
CA LEU A 31 6.72 10.07 11.57
C LEU A 31 6.35 9.02 10.52
N LYS A 32 5.94 7.81 10.93
CA LYS A 32 5.46 6.78 10.01
C LYS A 32 4.09 7.11 9.43
N THR A 33 3.17 7.60 10.25
CA THR A 33 1.76 7.83 9.89
C THR A 33 1.54 9.14 9.13
N LEU A 34 2.25 10.21 9.51
CA LEU A 34 2.01 11.56 9.00
C LEU A 34 2.15 11.71 7.47
N PRO A 35 3.11 11.09 6.78
CA PRO A 35 3.25 11.21 5.33
C PRO A 35 1.95 10.90 4.59
N VAL A 36 1.37 9.75 4.88
CA VAL A 36 0.15 9.28 4.21
C VAL A 36 -1.09 10.02 4.72
N ALA A 37 -1.12 10.44 5.99
CA ALA A 37 -2.18 11.31 6.51
C ALA A 37 -2.20 12.68 5.80
N VAL A 38 -1.05 13.24 5.44
CA VAL A 38 -0.94 14.46 4.64
C VAL A 38 -1.43 14.23 3.21
N PHE A 39 -1.12 13.08 2.60
CA PHE A 39 -1.70 12.72 1.30
C PHE A 39 -3.23 12.58 1.37
N ALA A 40 -3.77 11.97 2.43
CA ALA A 40 -5.20 11.87 2.66
C ALA A 40 -5.87 13.24 2.76
N LEU A 41 -5.29 14.15 3.55
CA LEU A 41 -5.79 15.53 3.69
C LEU A 41 -5.73 16.27 2.35
N GLY A 42 -4.62 16.16 1.62
CA GLY A 42 -4.48 16.76 0.29
C GLY A 42 -5.51 16.26 -0.70
N SER A 43 -5.82 14.96 -0.68
CA SER A 43 -6.86 14.36 -1.53
C SER A 43 -8.26 14.83 -1.13
N LEU A 44 -8.52 14.99 0.16
CA LEU A 44 -9.81 15.53 0.65
C LEU A 44 -10.00 16.99 0.21
N ILE A 45 -8.97 17.83 0.33
CA ILE A 45 -8.97 19.22 -0.13
C ILE A 45 -9.17 19.30 -1.65
N ALA A 46 -8.63 18.33 -2.41
CA ALA A 46 -8.82 18.22 -3.84
C ALA A 46 -10.23 17.72 -4.26
N GLY A 47 -11.13 17.46 -3.31
CA GLY A 47 -12.50 17.02 -3.59
C GLY A 47 -12.63 15.51 -3.88
N ALA A 48 -11.65 14.68 -3.49
CA ALA A 48 -11.67 13.23 -3.68
C ALA A 48 -11.84 12.47 -2.34
N PRO A 49 -13.03 12.48 -1.73
CA PRO A 49 -13.23 11.93 -0.39
C PRO A 49 -13.03 10.42 -0.30
N LEU A 50 -13.34 9.67 -1.35
CA LEU A 50 -13.15 8.22 -1.37
C LEU A 50 -11.66 7.86 -1.40
N LEU A 51 -10.86 8.61 -2.18
CA LEU A 51 -9.40 8.48 -2.18
C LEU A 51 -8.80 8.88 -0.83
N ALA A 52 -9.27 9.98 -0.25
CA ALA A 52 -8.86 10.41 1.09
C ALA A 52 -9.13 9.33 2.14
N ALA A 53 -10.27 8.62 2.04
CA ALA A 53 -10.59 7.49 2.92
C ALA A 53 -9.62 6.31 2.73
N ALA A 54 -9.21 5.98 1.49
CA ALA A 54 -8.24 4.93 1.21
C ALA A 54 -6.87 5.24 1.84
N LEU A 55 -6.40 6.48 1.66
CA LEU A 55 -5.15 6.96 2.25
C LEU A 55 -5.23 7.03 3.79
N ALA A 56 -6.37 7.46 4.36
CA ALA A 56 -6.57 7.48 5.80
C ALA A 56 -6.56 6.08 6.41
N ALA A 57 -7.19 5.09 5.74
CA ALA A 57 -7.13 3.69 6.15
C ALA A 57 -5.67 3.17 6.14
N SER A 58 -4.89 3.51 5.11
CA SER A 58 -3.47 3.18 5.04
C SER A 58 -2.66 3.85 6.16
N ALA A 59 -2.92 5.12 6.47
CA ALA A 59 -2.29 5.83 7.58
C ALA A 59 -2.60 5.18 8.95
N LEU A 60 -3.84 4.70 9.15
CA LEU A 60 -4.21 3.90 10.34
C LEU A 60 -3.47 2.57 10.37
N GLY A 61 -3.26 1.94 9.21
CA GLY A 61 -2.42 0.75 9.06
C GLY A 61 -0.98 1.02 9.51
N ASP A 62 -0.39 2.14 9.09
CA ASP A 62 0.94 2.57 9.50
C ASP A 62 1.04 2.79 11.02
N LEU A 63 0.03 3.45 11.61
CA LEU A 63 -0.05 3.65 13.04
C LEU A 63 -0.09 2.32 13.80
N ALA A 64 -0.90 1.37 13.35
CA ALA A 64 -1.00 0.06 13.96
C ALA A 64 0.32 -0.73 13.82
N LEU A 65 0.89 -0.80 12.60
CA LEU A 65 2.18 -1.48 12.35
C LEU A 65 3.39 -0.78 12.98
N SER A 66 3.23 0.41 13.53
CA SER A 66 4.28 1.07 14.31
C SER A 66 4.38 0.55 15.76
N ARG A 67 3.45 -0.30 16.19
CA ARG A 67 3.35 -0.90 17.51
C ARG A 67 3.72 -2.38 17.45
N ASP A 68 4.10 -2.94 18.58
CA ASP A 68 4.41 -4.37 18.70
C ASP A 68 3.16 -5.20 18.99
N GLY A 69 3.26 -6.48 18.64
CA GLY A 69 2.30 -7.51 19.00
C GLY A 69 1.33 -7.88 17.89
N GLU A 70 0.81 -9.09 17.98
CA GLU A 70 -0.06 -9.71 16.99
C GLU A 70 -1.35 -8.91 16.73
N ARG A 71 -1.95 -8.34 17.79
CA ARG A 71 -3.16 -7.52 17.64
C ARG A 71 -2.91 -6.25 16.83
N ALA A 72 -1.76 -5.60 17.06
CA ALA A 72 -1.37 -4.42 16.30
C ALA A 72 -1.09 -4.79 14.83
N PHE A 73 -0.44 -5.93 14.59
CA PHE A 73 -0.20 -6.46 13.26
C PHE A 73 -1.52 -6.75 12.52
N LEU A 74 -2.45 -7.48 13.15
CA LEU A 74 -3.76 -7.78 12.56
C LEU A 74 -4.59 -6.52 12.30
N ALA A 75 -4.58 -5.55 13.21
CA ALA A 75 -5.25 -4.27 13.03
C ALA A 75 -4.65 -3.48 11.85
N GLY A 76 -3.32 -3.47 11.73
CA GLY A 76 -2.61 -2.84 10.62
C GLY A 76 -2.93 -3.50 9.28
N MET A 77 -2.87 -4.82 9.22
CA MET A 77 -3.22 -5.58 8.01
C MET A 77 -4.67 -5.36 7.61
N GLY A 78 -5.61 -5.35 8.57
CA GLY A 78 -7.02 -5.05 8.32
C GLY A 78 -7.26 -3.63 7.80
N ALA A 79 -6.53 -2.64 8.34
CA ALA A 79 -6.62 -1.25 7.90
C ALA A 79 -6.05 -1.09 6.47
N PHE A 80 -4.93 -1.74 6.13
CA PHE A 80 -4.41 -1.77 4.77
C PHE A 80 -5.35 -2.51 3.80
N ALA A 81 -5.94 -3.65 4.22
CA ALA A 81 -6.93 -4.35 3.41
C ALA A 81 -8.14 -3.44 3.09
N LEU A 82 -8.64 -2.68 4.08
CA LEU A 82 -9.66 -1.67 3.85
C LEU A 82 -9.20 -0.58 2.88
N GLY A 83 -7.96 -0.10 3.01
CA GLY A 83 -7.36 0.86 2.08
C GLY A 83 -7.36 0.33 0.64
N HIS A 84 -6.95 -0.93 0.43
CA HIS A 84 -6.98 -1.56 -0.89
C HIS A 84 -8.39 -1.72 -1.45
N LEU A 85 -9.37 -2.09 -0.63
CA LEU A 85 -10.78 -2.15 -1.06
C LEU A 85 -11.30 -0.77 -1.47
N LEU A 86 -10.91 0.28 -0.77
CA LEU A 86 -11.27 1.65 -1.13
C LEU A 86 -10.54 2.12 -2.41
N TYR A 87 -9.29 1.71 -2.65
CA TYR A 87 -8.61 1.92 -3.93
C TYR A 87 -9.32 1.18 -5.07
N ILE A 88 -9.71 -0.07 -4.87
CA ILE A 88 -10.54 -0.83 -5.83
C ILE A 88 -11.82 -0.05 -6.14
N ALA A 89 -12.53 0.45 -5.13
CA ALA A 89 -13.74 1.24 -5.33
C ALA A 89 -13.49 2.54 -6.13
N ASN A 90 -12.36 3.23 -5.88
CA ASN A 90 -11.95 4.39 -6.69
C ASN A 90 -11.72 4.01 -8.16
N ILE A 91 -10.97 2.94 -8.43
CA ILE A 91 -10.67 2.46 -9.77
C ILE A 91 -11.96 2.08 -10.51
N LEU A 92 -12.85 1.32 -9.86
CA LEU A 92 -14.13 0.93 -10.44
C LEU A 92 -15.05 2.11 -10.75
N GLN A 93 -14.98 3.21 -10.00
CA GLN A 93 -15.72 4.44 -10.32
C GLN A 93 -15.19 5.13 -11.58
N LEU A 94 -13.89 5.03 -11.88
CA LEU A 94 -13.30 5.55 -13.10
C LEU A 94 -13.71 4.71 -14.31
N SER A 95 -13.71 3.40 -14.14
CA SER A 95 -13.91 2.41 -15.20
C SER A 95 -15.31 2.42 -15.83
N GLY A 96 -16.22 3.25 -15.41
CA GLY A 96 -17.65 3.44 -15.76
C GLY A 96 -18.25 2.63 -16.91
N ASN A 97 -17.47 2.27 -17.93
CA ASN A 97 -17.77 1.40 -19.07
C ASN A 97 -16.63 0.45 -19.43
N ALA A 98 -15.54 0.40 -18.68
CA ALA A 98 -14.46 -0.56 -18.95
C ALA A 98 -14.98 -1.97 -18.68
N ASN A 99 -14.65 -2.91 -19.57
CA ASN A 99 -15.01 -4.30 -19.40
C ASN A 99 -14.19 -4.87 -18.22
N PRO A 100 -14.77 -5.14 -17.04
CA PRO A 100 -14.03 -5.65 -15.89
C PRO A 100 -13.45 -7.05 -16.13
N PHE A 101 -13.84 -7.69 -17.23
CA PHE A 101 -13.33 -8.99 -17.67
C PHE A 101 -12.27 -8.87 -18.76
N PHE A 102 -11.79 -7.66 -19.06
CA PHE A 102 -10.68 -7.49 -19.99
C PHE A 102 -9.41 -8.06 -19.35
N PHE A 103 -8.98 -9.23 -19.85
CA PHE A 103 -7.78 -9.89 -19.37
C PHE A 103 -6.55 -9.26 -20.00
N GLU A 104 -5.85 -8.46 -19.21
CA GLU A 104 -4.54 -7.93 -19.59
C GLU A 104 -3.45 -8.95 -19.30
N TRP A 105 -2.58 -9.22 -20.29
CA TRP A 105 -1.42 -10.08 -20.08
C TRP A 105 -0.54 -9.60 -18.92
N ALA A 106 -0.51 -8.31 -18.66
CA ALA A 106 0.15 -7.69 -17.53
C ALA A 106 -0.41 -8.15 -16.15
N ALA A 107 -1.61 -8.75 -16.10
CA ALA A 107 -2.16 -9.34 -14.87
C ALA A 107 -1.47 -10.66 -14.48
N ILE A 108 -0.88 -11.38 -15.45
CA ILE A 108 -0.23 -12.69 -15.19
C ILE A 108 0.80 -12.62 -14.07
N PRO A 109 1.75 -11.67 -14.03
CA PRO A 109 2.72 -11.57 -12.93
C PRO A 109 2.07 -11.45 -11.56
N PHE A 110 0.98 -10.67 -11.42
CA PHE A 110 0.26 -10.51 -10.16
C PHE A 110 -0.38 -11.83 -9.71
N LEU A 111 -1.03 -12.55 -10.64
CA LEU A 111 -1.67 -13.82 -10.36
C LEU A 111 -0.66 -14.91 -10.01
N LEU A 112 0.47 -14.98 -10.74
CA LEU A 112 1.54 -15.92 -10.47
C LEU A 112 2.21 -15.62 -9.12
N LEU A 113 2.43 -14.34 -8.80
CA LEU A 113 2.96 -13.94 -7.50
C LEU A 113 2.01 -14.38 -6.38
N ALA A 114 0.71 -14.08 -6.49
CA ALA A 114 -0.29 -14.51 -5.52
C ALA A 114 -0.33 -16.03 -5.34
N ALA A 115 -0.37 -16.80 -6.44
CA ALA A 115 -0.34 -18.25 -6.39
C ALA A 115 0.96 -18.79 -5.75
N SER A 116 2.09 -18.16 -6.01
CA SER A 116 3.38 -18.56 -5.44
C SER A 116 3.43 -18.44 -3.90
N THR A 117 2.63 -17.56 -3.30
CA THR A 117 2.57 -17.39 -1.84
C THR A 117 2.13 -18.67 -1.12
N GLU A 118 1.35 -19.54 -1.76
CA GLU A 118 0.97 -20.84 -1.22
C GLU A 118 2.18 -21.78 -1.06
N ILE A 119 3.27 -21.54 -1.79
CA ILE A 119 4.49 -22.36 -1.73
C ILE A 119 5.48 -21.80 -0.72
N TRP A 120 5.81 -20.52 -0.83
CA TRP A 120 6.91 -19.95 -0.06
C TRP A 120 6.50 -19.20 1.21
N LEU A 121 5.26 -18.63 1.25
CA LEU A 121 4.78 -17.83 2.38
C LEU A 121 3.93 -18.65 3.35
N ARG A 122 2.96 -19.41 2.83
CA ARG A 122 2.02 -20.23 3.61
C ARG A 122 2.66 -21.05 4.74
N PRO A 123 3.78 -21.77 4.53
CA PRO A 123 4.39 -22.59 5.59
C PRO A 123 4.88 -21.78 6.81
N HIS A 124 4.98 -20.46 6.69
CA HIS A 124 5.55 -19.56 7.69
C HIS A 124 4.51 -18.66 8.37
N THR A 125 3.25 -18.73 7.97
CA THR A 125 2.19 -17.82 8.49
C THR A 125 1.54 -18.31 9.79
N GLY A 126 1.64 -19.61 10.13
CA GLY A 126 1.05 -20.17 11.32
C GLY A 126 -0.45 -19.84 11.48
N ALA A 127 -0.82 -19.26 12.61
CA ALA A 127 -2.21 -18.85 12.91
C ALA A 127 -2.72 -17.72 11.99
N LEU A 128 -1.81 -16.99 11.34
CA LEU A 128 -2.14 -15.87 10.43
C LEU A 128 -2.48 -16.31 9.01
N LEU A 129 -2.55 -17.62 8.74
CA LEU A 129 -2.77 -18.17 7.40
C LEU A 129 -3.98 -17.55 6.68
N TRP A 130 -5.14 -17.54 7.32
CA TRP A 130 -6.37 -17.04 6.69
C TRP A 130 -6.38 -15.53 6.51
N PRO A 131 -5.99 -14.71 7.52
CA PRO A 131 -5.81 -13.27 7.33
C PRO A 131 -4.86 -12.94 6.19
N VAL A 132 -3.70 -13.60 6.10
CA VAL A 132 -2.70 -13.36 5.04
C VAL A 132 -3.25 -13.74 3.65
N ARG A 133 -3.93 -14.88 3.53
CA ARG A 133 -4.56 -15.29 2.25
C ARG A 133 -5.59 -14.26 1.78
N LEU A 134 -6.49 -13.83 2.67
CA LEU A 134 -7.49 -12.82 2.33
C LEU A 134 -6.83 -11.52 1.88
N TYR A 135 -5.80 -11.09 2.58
CA TYR A 135 -5.02 -9.92 2.22
C TYR A 135 -4.37 -10.04 0.84
N VAL A 136 -3.73 -11.18 0.54
CA VAL A 136 -3.13 -11.46 -0.78
C VAL A 136 -4.17 -11.37 -1.88
N VAL A 137 -5.37 -11.91 -1.69
CA VAL A 137 -6.46 -11.82 -2.67
C VAL A 137 -6.86 -10.38 -2.92
N ILE A 138 -7.03 -9.57 -1.86
CA ILE A 138 -7.46 -8.17 -1.96
C ILE A 138 -6.43 -7.33 -2.71
N ILE A 139 -5.15 -7.42 -2.32
CA ILE A 139 -4.11 -6.61 -2.97
C ILE A 139 -3.86 -7.05 -4.42
N THR A 140 -3.98 -8.34 -4.70
CA THR A 140 -3.88 -8.86 -6.08
C THR A 140 -5.03 -8.34 -6.93
N ALA A 141 -6.26 -8.34 -6.40
CA ALA A 141 -7.42 -7.77 -7.10
C ALA A 141 -7.21 -6.28 -7.40
N MET A 142 -6.69 -5.50 -6.44
CA MET A 142 -6.33 -4.11 -6.68
C MET A 142 -5.28 -3.97 -7.81
N GLY A 143 -4.22 -4.78 -7.78
CA GLY A 143 -3.16 -4.76 -8.79
C GLY A 143 -3.69 -5.08 -10.19
N VAL A 144 -4.55 -6.10 -10.32
CA VAL A 144 -5.15 -6.49 -11.60
C VAL A 144 -6.11 -5.42 -12.13
N LEU A 145 -6.99 -4.89 -11.26
CA LEU A 145 -7.94 -3.85 -11.66
C LEU A 145 -7.25 -2.53 -12.04
N ALA A 146 -6.11 -2.20 -11.44
CA ALA A 146 -5.33 -1.02 -11.80
C ALA A 146 -4.82 -1.05 -13.26
N LEU A 147 -4.74 -2.24 -13.88
CA LEU A 147 -4.36 -2.40 -15.29
C LEU A 147 -5.51 -2.12 -16.26
N SER A 148 -6.76 -2.05 -15.78
CA SER A 148 -7.93 -1.76 -16.63
C SER A 148 -8.03 -0.29 -17.06
N GLU A 149 -7.15 0.56 -16.56
CA GLU A 149 -7.10 2.00 -16.86
C GLU A 149 -5.85 2.34 -17.69
N PRO A 150 -5.83 2.04 -19.00
CA PRO A 150 -4.64 2.21 -19.85
C PRO A 150 -4.21 3.67 -19.97
N ASP A 151 -5.15 4.61 -19.87
CA ASP A 151 -4.90 6.05 -19.95
C ASP A 151 -4.42 6.65 -18.63
N ALA A 152 -4.33 5.83 -17.57
CA ALA A 152 -3.90 6.24 -16.24
C ALA A 152 -2.72 5.40 -15.71
N PRO A 153 -1.55 5.41 -16.37
CA PRO A 153 -0.41 4.53 -16.04
C PRO A 153 0.11 4.71 -14.61
N LEU A 154 -0.11 5.87 -13.99
CA LEU A 154 0.27 6.11 -12.59
C LEU A 154 -0.50 5.22 -11.63
N ILE A 155 -1.74 4.85 -11.93
CA ILE A 155 -2.55 3.94 -11.11
C ILE A 155 -1.93 2.54 -11.14
N ALA A 156 -1.61 2.03 -12.34
CA ALA A 156 -0.97 0.72 -12.51
C ALA A 156 0.41 0.66 -11.86
N LEU A 157 1.25 1.68 -12.06
CA LEU A 157 2.58 1.78 -11.44
C LEU A 157 2.48 1.88 -9.92
N GLY A 158 1.52 2.65 -9.40
CA GLY A 158 1.26 2.77 -7.98
C GLY A 158 0.84 1.45 -7.35
N ALA A 159 -0.10 0.74 -7.98
CA ALA A 159 -0.55 -0.58 -7.54
C ALA A 159 0.59 -1.63 -7.59
N ALA A 160 1.38 -1.64 -8.66
CA ALA A 160 2.54 -2.53 -8.76
C ALA A 160 3.59 -2.24 -7.67
N SER A 161 3.86 -0.95 -7.39
CA SER A 161 4.76 -0.54 -6.31
C SER A 161 4.23 -0.96 -4.93
N PHE A 162 2.90 -0.92 -4.73
CA PHE A 162 2.28 -1.39 -3.48
C PHE A 162 2.42 -2.90 -3.31
N VAL A 163 2.12 -3.67 -4.35
CA VAL A 163 2.31 -5.13 -4.35
C VAL A 163 3.76 -5.49 -4.06
N LEU A 164 4.72 -4.76 -4.65
CA LEU A 164 6.14 -4.95 -4.37
C LEU A 164 6.48 -4.63 -2.91
N SER A 165 5.96 -3.54 -2.36
CA SER A 165 6.15 -3.19 -0.96
C SER A 165 5.66 -4.29 -0.02
N ASP A 166 4.47 -4.83 -0.27
CA ASP A 166 3.88 -5.86 0.57
C ASP A 166 4.55 -7.23 0.40
N LEU A 167 5.04 -7.54 -0.80
CA LEU A 167 5.92 -8.69 -1.01
C LEU A 167 7.19 -8.60 -0.15
N LEU A 168 7.85 -7.45 -0.18
CA LEU A 168 9.05 -7.19 0.63
C LEU A 168 8.73 -7.23 2.13
N LEU A 169 7.58 -6.69 2.53
CA LEU A 169 7.11 -6.73 3.92
C LEU A 169 6.83 -8.17 4.37
N ALA A 170 6.20 -8.99 3.52
CA ALA A 170 5.97 -10.40 3.81
C ALA A 170 7.29 -11.18 3.97
N ILE A 171 8.28 -10.92 3.11
CA ILE A 171 9.64 -11.47 3.24
C ILE A 171 10.27 -11.01 4.56
N PHE A 172 10.18 -9.72 4.87
CA PHE A 172 10.74 -9.14 6.10
C PHE A 172 10.17 -9.77 7.37
N ILE A 173 8.85 -9.98 7.41
CA ILE A 173 8.15 -10.48 8.60
C ILE A 173 8.27 -12.00 8.73
N PHE A 174 8.09 -12.74 7.65
CA PHE A 174 7.91 -14.20 7.70
C PHE A 174 9.15 -14.99 7.29
N ARG A 175 10.17 -14.35 6.67
CA ARG A 175 11.30 -15.07 6.08
C ARG A 175 12.66 -14.62 6.59
N LEU A 176 12.80 -13.39 7.07
CA LEU A 176 14.07 -12.88 7.56
C LEU A 176 14.18 -13.05 9.07
N ALA A 177 15.21 -13.77 9.54
CA ALA A 177 15.59 -13.83 10.93
C ALA A 177 15.89 -12.41 11.47
N GLU A 178 15.76 -12.20 12.79
CA GLU A 178 15.93 -10.88 13.40
C GLU A 178 17.34 -10.30 13.21
N ASP A 179 18.34 -11.15 13.16
CA ASP A 179 19.77 -10.82 12.96
C ASP A 179 20.21 -10.81 11.49
N HIS A 180 19.29 -11.07 10.55
CA HIS A 180 19.66 -11.18 9.13
C HIS A 180 20.18 -9.85 8.58
N PRO A 181 21.37 -9.82 7.90
CA PRO A 181 22.01 -8.58 7.45
C PRO A 181 21.19 -7.76 6.46
N ALA A 182 20.30 -8.39 5.69
CA ALA A 182 19.45 -7.70 4.73
C ALA A 182 18.25 -6.96 5.35
N ARG A 183 17.95 -7.13 6.66
CA ARG A 183 16.73 -6.52 7.26
C ARG A 183 16.66 -5.02 7.05
N LYS A 184 17.77 -4.30 7.25
CA LYS A 184 17.80 -2.83 7.06
C LYS A 184 17.50 -2.42 5.62
N SER A 185 18.13 -3.10 4.66
CA SER A 185 17.91 -2.80 3.24
C SER A 185 16.50 -3.14 2.80
N VAL A 186 15.92 -4.25 3.30
CA VAL A 186 14.55 -4.65 3.00
C VAL A 186 13.56 -3.68 3.65
N SER A 187 13.76 -3.28 4.92
CA SER A 187 12.94 -2.27 5.61
C SER A 187 12.93 -0.93 4.85
N LEU A 188 14.09 -0.49 4.37
CA LEU A 188 14.22 0.71 3.54
C LEU A 188 13.47 0.55 2.21
N ALA A 189 13.61 -0.59 1.53
CA ALA A 189 12.94 -0.86 0.27
C ALA A 189 11.41 -0.92 0.44
N VAL A 190 10.90 -1.56 1.51
CA VAL A 190 9.48 -1.52 1.87
C VAL A 190 8.98 -0.09 1.98
N TRP A 191 9.69 0.76 2.73
CA TRP A 191 9.27 2.14 2.94
C TRP A 191 9.26 2.96 1.66
N ILE A 192 10.33 2.87 0.86
CA ILE A 192 10.43 3.63 -0.40
C ILE A 192 9.32 3.19 -1.37
N THR A 193 9.14 1.88 -1.59
CA THR A 193 8.12 1.37 -2.51
C THR A 193 6.71 1.70 -2.03
N TYR A 194 6.46 1.66 -0.72
CA TYR A 194 5.19 2.03 -0.12
C TYR A 194 4.84 3.51 -0.33
N ILE A 195 5.74 4.43 0.01
CA ILE A 195 5.49 5.87 -0.16
C ILE A 195 5.34 6.22 -1.65
N THR A 196 6.15 5.61 -2.51
CA THR A 196 6.00 5.75 -3.97
C THR A 196 4.63 5.27 -4.44
N ALA A 197 4.17 4.12 -3.96
CA ALA A 197 2.85 3.59 -4.28
C ALA A 197 1.73 4.56 -3.89
N GLN A 198 1.76 5.07 -2.65
CA GLN A 198 0.76 6.00 -2.12
C GLN A 198 0.72 7.31 -2.93
N ALA A 199 1.88 7.86 -3.27
CA ALA A 199 1.98 9.07 -4.08
C ALA A 199 1.45 8.85 -5.51
N LEU A 200 1.86 7.75 -6.17
CA LEU A 200 1.43 7.44 -7.53
C LEU A 200 -0.07 7.14 -7.63
N LEU A 201 -0.62 6.36 -6.69
CA LEU A 201 -2.06 6.09 -6.63
C LEU A 201 -2.84 7.38 -6.40
N ALA A 202 -2.38 8.23 -5.47
CA ALA A 202 -3.05 9.49 -5.19
C ALA A 202 -3.04 10.43 -6.40
N GLU A 203 -1.90 10.63 -7.05
CA GLU A 203 -1.81 11.48 -8.25
C GLU A 203 -2.57 10.87 -9.43
N GLY A 204 -2.41 9.56 -9.68
CA GLY A 204 -3.09 8.87 -10.76
C GLY A 204 -4.61 8.96 -10.66
N LEU A 205 -5.17 8.73 -9.48
CA LEU A 205 -6.63 8.80 -9.27
C LEU A 205 -7.16 10.24 -9.34
N LEU A 206 -6.41 11.21 -8.78
CA LEU A 206 -6.83 12.61 -8.82
C LEU A 206 -6.84 13.21 -10.23
N THR A 207 -5.90 12.85 -11.08
CA THR A 207 -5.86 13.32 -12.48
C THR A 207 -7.06 12.83 -13.28
N GLN A 208 -7.70 11.73 -12.88
CA GLN A 208 -8.90 11.22 -13.53
C GLN A 208 -10.20 11.89 -13.02
N VAL A 209 -10.21 12.37 -11.77
CA VAL A 209 -11.38 13.03 -11.16
C VAL A 209 -11.53 14.47 -11.61
N SER A 210 -10.42 15.13 -11.97
CA SER A 210 -10.39 16.51 -12.46
C SER A 210 -9.87 16.54 -13.90
N PRO A 211 -10.66 16.19 -14.93
CA PRO A 211 -10.32 16.57 -16.29
C PRO A 211 -10.39 18.10 -16.37
N GLY A 212 -9.22 18.74 -16.58
CA GLY A 212 -8.97 20.18 -16.57
C GLY A 212 -9.92 21.03 -17.37
#